data_283f0ccee3987d977da1b3d513191ad3
#
_entry.id   283f0ccee3987d977da1b3d513191ad3
#
_cell.length_a   1.000
_cell.length_b   1.000
_cell.length_c   1.000
_cell.angle_alpha   90.00
_cell.angle_beta   90.00
_cell.angle_gamma   90.00
#
_symmetry.space_group_name_H-M   'P 1'
#
loop_
_entity.id
_entity.type
_entity.pdbx_description
1 polymer ?
#
loop_
_entity_poly.entity_id
_entity_poly.type
_entity_poly.pdbx_seq_one_letter_code
_entity_poly.pdbx_strand_id
1 'polypeptide(L)'
;NLAQGFKEPVIYYQQSHNPQNLEAVKEAVRKMRHTIGFPTGLWAGDELLRFGNPTQGSELCTAVEMMFSLEKMLEITGDVQWADHLEKVAYNVLPTQIKDDFSARQYYQQVNQIAITCEGRNFVSPHEDTDIIFGELSGYPCCTSNLHQGWPKFTRHLWFATADNGIASLIYAPSEVTAQVGNDITVKIAEKTDYPFEEKIDFNLSFPSKKDKKAF
;
A
#
# COMPACT_ATOMS: atom_id res chain seq x y z
N ASN A 1 -10.41 8.10 -9.47
CA ASN A 1 -9.04 7.71 -9.13
C ASN A 1 -8.76 6.29 -9.63
N LEU A 2 -7.81 6.14 -10.58
CA LEU A 2 -7.48 4.86 -11.20
C LEU A 2 -6.95 3.85 -10.17
N ALA A 3 -6.12 4.31 -9.23
CA ALA A 3 -5.56 3.46 -8.18
C ALA A 3 -6.64 2.82 -7.30
N GLN A 4 -7.78 3.46 -7.14
CA GLN A 4 -8.92 2.90 -6.43
C GLN A 4 -9.65 1.80 -7.23
N GLY A 5 -9.76 1.97 -8.55
CA GLY A 5 -10.57 1.12 -9.41
C GLY A 5 -9.89 -0.18 -9.88
N PHE A 6 -8.56 -0.23 -9.95
CA PHE A 6 -7.90 -1.36 -10.59
C PHE A 6 -8.01 -2.70 -9.82
N LYS A 7 -8.41 -2.70 -8.55
CA LYS A 7 -8.72 -3.92 -7.78
C LYS A 7 -10.07 -4.55 -8.15
N GLU A 8 -10.97 -3.80 -8.79
CA GLU A 8 -12.37 -4.24 -9.00
C GLU A 8 -12.51 -5.56 -9.74
N PRO A 9 -11.76 -5.85 -10.82
CA PRO A 9 -11.85 -7.16 -11.46
C PRO A 9 -11.46 -8.32 -10.54
N VAL A 10 -10.50 -8.12 -9.64
CA VAL A 10 -10.09 -9.14 -8.66
C VAL A 10 -11.17 -9.33 -7.59
N ILE A 11 -11.80 -8.25 -7.13
CA ILE A 11 -12.93 -8.34 -6.22
C ILE A 11 -14.10 -9.09 -6.89
N TYR A 12 -14.41 -8.77 -8.13
CA TYR A 12 -15.45 -9.46 -8.90
C TYR A 12 -15.12 -10.93 -9.15
N TYR A 13 -13.84 -11.28 -9.27
CA TYR A 13 -13.39 -12.69 -9.39
C TYR A 13 -13.89 -13.56 -8.25
N GLN A 14 -13.99 -13.07 -7.03
CA GLN A 14 -14.49 -13.83 -5.88
C GLN A 14 -15.91 -14.39 -6.11
N GLN A 15 -16.69 -13.71 -6.94
CA GLN A 15 -18.06 -14.14 -7.29
C GLN A 15 -18.12 -14.81 -8.65
N SER A 16 -17.42 -14.29 -9.65
CA SER A 16 -17.50 -14.78 -11.03
C SER A 16 -16.69 -16.07 -11.27
N HIS A 17 -15.63 -16.28 -10.47
CA HIS A 17 -14.62 -17.32 -10.65
C HIS A 17 -14.00 -17.35 -12.06
N ASN A 18 -14.13 -16.27 -12.82
CA ASN A 18 -13.55 -16.14 -14.16
C ASN A 18 -12.09 -15.70 -14.09
N PRO A 19 -11.11 -16.57 -14.44
CA PRO A 19 -9.69 -16.24 -14.35
C PRO A 19 -9.26 -15.06 -15.24
N GLN A 20 -10.03 -14.73 -16.26
CA GLN A 20 -9.75 -13.56 -17.11
C GLN A 20 -9.75 -12.26 -16.30
N ASN A 21 -10.50 -12.18 -15.20
CA ASN A 21 -10.50 -11.01 -14.32
C ASN A 21 -9.14 -10.81 -13.65
N LEU A 22 -8.44 -11.89 -13.29
CA LEU A 22 -7.10 -11.83 -12.72
C LEU A 22 -6.07 -11.42 -13.76
N GLU A 23 -6.13 -12.00 -14.94
CA GLU A 23 -5.22 -11.66 -16.05
C GLU A 23 -5.41 -10.22 -16.52
N ALA A 24 -6.66 -9.74 -16.57
CA ALA A 24 -6.94 -8.34 -16.93
C ALA A 24 -6.26 -7.34 -15.99
N VAL A 25 -6.23 -7.60 -14.69
CA VAL A 25 -5.55 -6.72 -13.72
C VAL A 25 -4.03 -6.79 -13.88
N LYS A 26 -3.46 -7.98 -14.03
CA LYS A 26 -2.01 -8.14 -14.27
C LYS A 26 -1.56 -7.36 -15.50
N GLU A 27 -2.29 -7.48 -16.58
CA GLU A 27 -2.00 -6.77 -17.82
C GLU A 27 -2.21 -5.25 -17.69
N ALA A 28 -3.25 -4.81 -16.97
CA ALA A 28 -3.49 -3.40 -16.71
C ALA A 28 -2.33 -2.80 -15.90
N VAL A 29 -1.93 -3.43 -14.80
CA VAL A 29 -0.80 -2.98 -13.97
C VAL A 29 0.49 -2.96 -14.77
N ARG A 30 0.76 -4.00 -15.57
CA ARG A 30 1.95 -4.05 -16.45
C ARG A 30 1.98 -2.86 -17.42
N LYS A 31 0.87 -2.58 -18.11
CA LYS A 31 0.76 -1.44 -19.03
C LYS A 31 0.94 -0.11 -18.30
N MET A 32 0.31 0.06 -17.16
CA MET A 32 0.40 1.29 -16.40
C MET A 32 1.81 1.55 -15.87
N ARG A 33 2.48 0.52 -15.36
CA ARG A 33 3.90 0.63 -14.95
C ARG A 33 4.80 1.07 -16.10
N HIS A 34 4.53 0.58 -17.30
CA HIS A 34 5.33 0.92 -18.48
C HIS A 34 5.06 2.34 -19.02
N THR A 35 3.83 2.84 -18.90
CA THR A 35 3.41 4.11 -19.52
C THR A 35 3.43 5.30 -18.56
N ILE A 36 2.99 5.10 -17.33
CA ILE A 36 2.79 6.16 -16.34
C ILE A 36 3.46 5.88 -14.98
N GLY A 37 4.14 4.73 -14.84
CA GLY A 37 4.75 4.31 -13.59
C GLY A 37 6.01 5.08 -13.25
N PHE A 38 6.22 5.29 -11.95
CA PHE A 38 7.44 5.82 -11.38
C PHE A 38 8.27 4.73 -10.70
N PRO A 39 9.59 4.93 -10.54
CA PRO A 39 10.46 3.98 -9.85
C PRO A 39 10.04 3.68 -8.40
N THR A 40 9.36 4.63 -7.76
CA THR A 40 8.80 4.51 -6.40
C THR A 40 7.66 3.49 -6.29
N GLY A 41 7.14 3.02 -7.42
CA GLY A 41 5.98 2.12 -7.46
C GLY A 41 4.64 2.85 -7.67
N LEU A 42 4.61 4.16 -7.55
CA LEU A 42 3.41 4.97 -7.81
C LEU A 42 3.28 5.32 -9.29
N TRP A 43 2.15 5.90 -9.65
CA TRP A 43 1.85 6.37 -11.00
C TRP A 43 1.79 7.89 -11.06
N ALA A 44 2.17 8.43 -12.21
CA ALA A 44 1.96 9.82 -12.52
C ALA A 44 0.46 10.12 -12.55
N GLY A 45 0.04 11.12 -11.81
CA GLY A 45 -1.35 11.52 -11.73
C GLY A 45 -1.49 12.81 -10.94
N ASP A 46 -1.53 13.90 -11.68
CA ASP A 46 -1.89 15.23 -11.21
C ASP A 46 -3.34 15.53 -11.67
N GLU A 47 -4.29 14.72 -11.16
CA GLU A 47 -5.71 14.57 -11.51
C GLU A 47 -5.95 13.84 -12.84
N LEU A 48 -5.06 13.94 -13.80
CA LEU A 48 -5.14 13.21 -15.07
C LEU A 48 -3.96 12.29 -15.25
N LEU A 49 -4.19 11.15 -15.90
CA LEU A 49 -3.13 10.23 -16.28
C LEU A 49 -2.33 10.81 -17.43
N ARG A 50 -1.02 10.90 -17.25
CA ARG A 50 -0.06 11.28 -18.26
C ARG A 50 1.05 10.26 -18.37
N PHE A 51 1.87 10.35 -19.41
CA PHE A 51 3.11 9.58 -19.49
C PHE A 51 4.01 9.90 -18.28
N GLY A 52 4.66 8.89 -17.72
CA GLY A 52 5.49 9.01 -16.52
C GLY A 52 6.68 9.93 -16.69
N ASN A 53 6.45 11.23 -16.61
CA ASN A 53 7.49 12.25 -16.64
C ASN A 53 7.85 12.64 -15.20
N PRO A 54 9.15 12.68 -14.81
CA PRO A 54 9.58 13.02 -13.46
C PRO A 54 9.11 14.39 -12.92
N THR A 55 8.72 15.29 -13.83
CA THR A 55 8.18 16.61 -13.44
C THR A 55 6.68 16.59 -13.09
N GLN A 56 6.02 15.47 -13.34
CA GLN A 56 4.59 15.34 -13.02
C GLN A 56 4.38 15.01 -11.54
N GLY A 57 3.21 15.40 -11.03
CA GLY A 57 2.81 15.12 -9.67
C GLY A 57 2.25 13.70 -9.52
N SER A 58 2.30 13.23 -8.30
CA SER A 58 1.55 12.07 -7.83
C SER A 58 0.77 12.47 -6.60
N GLU A 59 -0.54 12.30 -6.65
CA GLU A 59 -1.45 12.67 -5.58
C GLU A 59 -1.35 11.69 -4.39
N LEU A 60 -1.42 12.21 -3.17
CA LEU A 60 -1.41 11.38 -1.96
C LEU A 60 -2.57 10.37 -1.94
N CYS A 61 -3.76 10.76 -2.40
CA CYS A 61 -4.88 9.82 -2.51
C CYS A 61 -4.54 8.64 -3.42
N THR A 62 -3.77 8.85 -4.47
CA THR A 62 -3.32 7.76 -5.36
C THR A 62 -2.43 6.77 -4.60
N ALA A 63 -1.55 7.24 -3.72
CA ALA A 63 -0.72 6.36 -2.89
C ALA A 63 -1.58 5.51 -1.94
N VAL A 64 -2.48 6.12 -1.18
CA VAL A 64 -3.34 5.44 -0.21
C VAL A 64 -4.27 4.42 -0.89
N GLU A 65 -4.91 4.82 -2.00
CA GLU A 65 -5.83 3.94 -2.72
C GLU A 65 -5.11 2.82 -3.48
N MET A 66 -3.87 3.07 -3.93
CA MET A 66 -3.04 2.01 -4.50
C MET A 66 -2.65 0.98 -3.46
N MET A 67 -2.22 1.41 -2.26
CA MET A 67 -1.94 0.51 -1.16
C MET A 67 -3.15 -0.38 -0.87
N PHE A 68 -4.33 0.20 -0.69
CA PHE A 68 -5.54 -0.57 -0.43
C PHE A 68 -5.93 -1.52 -1.56
N SER A 69 -5.71 -1.14 -2.80
CA SER A 69 -5.97 -2.01 -3.94
C SER A 69 -5.00 -3.20 -3.98
N LEU A 70 -3.71 -2.97 -3.71
CA LEU A 70 -2.69 -4.01 -3.63
C LEU A 70 -2.93 -4.97 -2.46
N GLU A 71 -3.35 -4.45 -1.29
CA GLU A 71 -3.76 -5.25 -0.13
C GLU A 71 -4.90 -6.20 -0.48
N LYS A 72 -5.94 -5.70 -1.17
CA LYS A 72 -7.07 -6.54 -1.60
C LYS A 72 -6.70 -7.56 -2.66
N MET A 73 -5.82 -7.21 -3.58
CA MET A 73 -5.34 -8.17 -4.57
C MET A 73 -4.47 -9.24 -3.93
N LEU A 74 -3.63 -8.89 -2.97
CA LEU A 74 -2.83 -9.85 -2.20
C LEU A 74 -3.73 -10.78 -1.38
N GLU A 75 -4.70 -10.25 -0.66
CA GLU A 75 -5.69 -11.01 0.15
C GLU A 75 -6.45 -12.04 -0.69
N ILE A 76 -6.88 -11.66 -1.89
CA ILE A 76 -7.73 -12.52 -2.73
C ILE A 76 -6.91 -13.56 -3.51
N THR A 77 -5.71 -13.19 -3.95
CA THR A 77 -4.93 -14.04 -4.87
C THR A 77 -3.78 -14.78 -4.22
N GLY A 78 -3.25 -14.28 -3.09
CA GLY A 78 -2.00 -14.78 -2.49
C GLY A 78 -0.76 -14.54 -3.36
N ASP A 79 -0.86 -13.74 -4.43
CA ASP A 79 0.23 -13.51 -5.38
C ASP A 79 1.19 -12.45 -4.83
N VAL A 80 2.39 -12.88 -4.44
CA VAL A 80 3.40 -12.07 -3.76
C VAL A 80 3.88 -10.85 -4.58
N GLN A 81 3.68 -10.84 -5.89
CA GLN A 81 3.98 -9.64 -6.69
C GLN A 81 3.25 -8.39 -6.19
N TRP A 82 2.06 -8.58 -5.57
CA TRP A 82 1.28 -7.49 -5.00
C TRP A 82 1.88 -7.00 -3.68
N ALA A 83 2.48 -7.91 -2.90
CA ALA A 83 3.22 -7.55 -1.68
C ALA A 83 4.45 -6.70 -2.03
N ASP A 84 5.27 -7.14 -2.99
CA ASP A 84 6.46 -6.38 -3.45
C ASP A 84 6.10 -4.97 -3.93
N HIS A 85 4.98 -4.84 -4.63
CA HIS A 85 4.52 -3.53 -5.10
C HIS A 85 3.97 -2.68 -3.95
N LEU A 86 3.23 -3.30 -3.03
CA LEU A 86 2.68 -2.63 -1.85
C LEU A 86 3.80 -2.08 -0.96
N GLU A 87 4.84 -2.85 -0.68
CA GLU A 87 5.99 -2.40 0.11
C GLU A 87 6.68 -1.18 -0.52
N LYS A 88 6.85 -1.17 -1.83
CA LYS A 88 7.42 -0.01 -2.53
C LYS A 88 6.62 1.26 -2.28
N VAL A 89 5.31 1.20 -2.38
CA VAL A 89 4.45 2.36 -2.16
C VAL A 89 4.40 2.74 -0.69
N ALA A 90 4.26 1.76 0.21
CA ALA A 90 4.18 1.98 1.65
C ALA A 90 5.45 2.58 2.23
N TYR A 91 6.62 2.12 1.80
CA TYR A 91 7.89 2.56 2.40
C TYR A 91 8.59 3.69 1.65
N ASN A 92 8.29 3.91 0.36
CA ASN A 92 8.96 4.95 -0.43
C ASN A 92 8.07 6.10 -0.88
N VAL A 93 6.74 5.97 -0.79
CA VAL A 93 5.82 6.99 -1.29
C VAL A 93 5.04 7.65 -0.17
N LEU A 94 4.27 6.88 0.60
CA LEU A 94 3.40 7.45 1.62
C LEU A 94 4.18 8.24 2.69
N PRO A 95 5.32 7.77 3.23
CA PRO A 95 6.08 8.51 4.23
C PRO A 95 6.59 9.86 3.74
N THR A 96 6.96 9.97 2.46
CA THR A 96 7.54 11.19 1.91
C THR A 96 6.51 12.31 1.69
N GLN A 97 5.23 11.98 1.74
CA GLN A 97 4.13 12.94 1.58
C GLN A 97 3.58 13.48 2.91
N ILE A 98 4.14 13.03 4.03
CA ILE A 98 3.67 13.35 5.38
C ILE A 98 4.85 13.85 6.21
N LYS A 99 4.62 14.81 7.09
CA LYS A 99 5.61 15.20 8.10
C LYS A 99 5.73 14.09 9.17
N ASP A 100 6.89 13.95 9.77
CA ASP A 100 7.20 12.93 10.78
C ASP A 100 6.23 12.95 11.98
N ASP A 101 5.73 14.14 12.32
CA ASP A 101 4.76 14.36 13.40
C ASP A 101 3.29 14.22 12.95
N PHE A 102 3.05 13.85 11.69
CA PHE A 102 1.73 13.75 11.06
C PHE A 102 0.91 15.04 11.07
N SER A 103 1.50 16.20 11.36
CA SER A 103 0.80 17.48 11.44
C SER A 103 0.45 18.09 10.09
N ALA A 104 1.09 17.64 9.02
CA ALA A 104 0.87 18.17 7.68
C ALA A 104 1.23 17.16 6.60
N ARG A 105 0.66 17.33 5.42
CA ARG A 105 0.89 16.48 4.25
C ARG A 105 1.08 17.33 3.00
N GLN A 106 1.68 16.76 1.94
CA GLN A 106 1.65 17.30 0.58
C GLN A 106 0.41 16.80 -0.16
N TYR A 107 -0.07 17.58 -1.13
CA TYR A 107 -1.08 17.11 -2.07
C TYR A 107 -0.44 16.29 -3.19
N TYR A 108 0.48 16.90 -3.93
CA TYR A 108 1.33 16.23 -4.90
C TYR A 108 2.76 16.10 -4.39
N GLN A 109 3.42 15.03 -4.77
CA GLN A 109 4.87 14.89 -4.77
C GLN A 109 5.39 14.68 -6.19
N GLN A 110 6.65 15.00 -6.43
CA GLN A 110 7.36 14.72 -7.66
C GLN A 110 8.54 13.80 -7.36
N VAL A 111 8.80 12.80 -8.22
CA VAL A 111 9.91 11.84 -8.01
C VAL A 111 11.29 12.48 -8.08
N ASN A 112 11.42 13.65 -8.70
CA ASN A 112 12.65 14.43 -8.78
C ASN A 112 12.56 15.75 -7.99
N GLN A 113 11.69 15.81 -6.97
CA GLN A 113 11.49 17.02 -6.18
C GLN A 113 12.75 17.39 -5.39
N ILE A 114 13.34 18.52 -5.72
CA ILE A 114 14.57 19.01 -5.06
C ILE A 114 14.23 19.91 -3.86
N ALA A 115 13.16 20.69 -3.96
CA ALA A 115 12.75 21.63 -2.93
C ALA A 115 11.24 21.70 -2.81
N ILE A 116 10.79 22.07 -1.62
CA ILE A 116 9.40 22.38 -1.30
C ILE A 116 9.26 23.90 -1.34
N THR A 117 8.53 24.39 -2.32
CA THR A 117 8.36 25.84 -2.55
C THR A 117 6.88 26.16 -2.77
N CYS A 118 6.47 27.36 -2.36
CA CYS A 118 5.15 27.90 -2.67
C CYS A 118 5.20 28.60 -4.02
N GLU A 119 5.22 27.78 -5.08
CA GLU A 119 5.32 28.24 -6.48
C GLU A 119 4.47 27.35 -7.38
N GLY A 120 3.93 27.93 -8.45
CA GLY A 120 3.21 27.18 -9.47
C GLY A 120 4.08 26.10 -10.12
N ARG A 121 3.49 24.94 -10.31
CA ARG A 121 4.08 23.80 -11.02
C ARG A 121 3.34 23.52 -12.31
N ASN A 122 4.02 22.84 -13.24
CA ASN A 122 3.40 22.44 -14.50
C ASN A 122 2.52 21.19 -14.29
N PHE A 123 1.58 21.26 -13.37
CA PHE A 123 0.56 20.26 -13.15
C PHE A 123 -0.65 20.52 -14.05
N VAL A 124 -1.41 19.48 -14.38
CA VAL A 124 -2.62 19.60 -15.19
C VAL A 124 -3.73 20.30 -14.40
N SER A 125 -3.80 19.99 -13.12
CA SER A 125 -4.80 20.54 -12.21
C SER A 125 -4.08 21.14 -11.00
N PRO A 126 -3.49 22.33 -11.15
CA PRO A 126 -2.84 23.01 -10.04
C PRO A 126 -3.89 23.60 -9.08
N HIS A 127 -3.57 23.58 -7.79
CA HIS A 127 -4.37 24.18 -6.73
C HIS A 127 -3.62 25.41 -6.19
N GLU A 128 -3.55 26.42 -7.01
CA GLU A 128 -2.73 27.62 -6.76
C GLU A 128 -1.25 27.20 -6.59
N ASP A 129 -0.54 27.76 -5.62
CA ASP A 129 0.88 27.51 -5.40
C ASP A 129 1.12 26.58 -4.19
N THR A 130 0.11 25.80 -3.78
CA THR A 130 0.15 25.02 -2.52
C THR A 130 0.36 23.52 -2.72
N ASP A 131 0.39 23.04 -3.94
CA ASP A 131 0.32 21.59 -4.26
C ASP A 131 1.43 20.76 -3.62
N ILE A 132 2.64 21.28 -3.54
CA ILE A 132 3.82 20.57 -3.02
C ILE A 132 4.28 21.03 -1.64
N ILE A 133 3.61 22.00 -1.03
CA ILE A 133 3.97 22.41 0.34
C ILE A 133 3.32 21.48 1.39
N PHE A 134 3.94 21.39 2.55
CA PHE A 134 3.32 20.72 3.69
C PHE A 134 2.30 21.62 4.37
N GLY A 135 1.05 21.19 4.42
CA GLY A 135 -0.05 21.89 5.07
C GLY A 135 -1.27 20.99 5.22
N GLU A 136 -2.15 21.31 6.17
CA GLU A 136 -3.39 20.53 6.37
C GLU A 136 -4.31 20.60 5.16
N LEU A 137 -4.35 21.73 4.50
CA LEU A 137 -5.23 22.02 3.36
C LEU A 137 -4.45 22.30 2.06
N SER A 138 -3.18 21.91 1.98
CA SER A 138 -2.40 22.06 0.74
C SER A 138 -3.07 21.34 -0.41
N GLY A 139 -3.21 22.01 -1.54
CA GLY A 139 -3.99 21.51 -2.67
C GLY A 139 -5.47 21.35 -2.33
N TYR A 140 -6.00 20.13 -2.39
CA TYR A 140 -7.40 19.83 -2.12
C TYR A 140 -7.57 18.93 -0.87
N PRO A 141 -8.67 19.06 -0.10
CA PRO A 141 -8.82 18.36 1.20
C PRO A 141 -9.02 16.85 1.13
N CYS A 142 -9.28 16.26 -0.04
CA CYS A 142 -9.45 14.80 -0.18
C CYS A 142 -8.27 14.02 0.38
N CYS A 143 -7.05 14.50 0.19
CA CYS A 143 -5.85 13.86 0.70
C CYS A 143 -5.77 13.84 2.24
N THR A 144 -6.29 14.88 2.90
CA THR A 144 -6.40 14.89 4.37
C THR A 144 -7.39 13.81 4.85
N SER A 145 -8.51 13.65 4.14
CA SER A 145 -9.49 12.62 4.45
C SER A 145 -8.99 11.20 4.18
N ASN A 146 -8.13 11.01 3.18
CA ASN A 146 -7.62 9.69 2.81
C ASN A 146 -6.38 9.28 3.61
N LEU A 147 -5.54 10.22 4.01
CA LEU A 147 -4.27 9.95 4.70
C LEU A 147 -4.43 8.96 5.87
N HIS A 148 -5.43 9.17 6.73
CA HIS A 148 -5.65 8.36 7.91
C HIS A 148 -6.01 6.90 7.62
N GLN A 149 -6.30 6.55 6.38
CA GLN A 149 -6.62 5.19 5.97
C GLN A 149 -5.37 4.36 5.59
N GLY A 150 -4.29 5.03 5.17
CA GLY A 150 -3.11 4.37 4.63
C GLY A 150 -2.49 3.36 5.59
N TRP A 151 -1.92 3.83 6.67
CA TRP A 151 -1.26 2.97 7.65
C TRP A 151 -2.20 2.01 8.40
N PRO A 152 -3.40 2.40 8.84
CA PRO A 152 -4.31 1.46 9.49
C PRO A 152 -4.75 0.31 8.60
N LYS A 153 -4.97 0.54 7.31
CA LYS A 153 -5.27 -0.54 6.36
C LYS A 153 -4.06 -1.42 6.10
N PHE A 154 -2.87 -0.82 5.94
CA PHE A 154 -1.63 -1.55 5.77
C PHE A 154 -1.33 -2.48 6.96
N THR A 155 -1.40 -1.96 8.18
CA THR A 155 -1.15 -2.77 9.39
C THR A 155 -2.15 -3.90 9.57
N ARG A 156 -3.38 -3.74 9.09
CA ARG A 156 -4.39 -4.80 9.08
C ARG A 156 -4.06 -5.94 8.12
N HIS A 157 -3.25 -5.69 7.10
CA HIS A 157 -2.89 -6.64 6.04
C HIS A 157 -1.46 -7.17 6.16
N LEU A 158 -0.84 -7.11 7.35
CA LEU A 158 0.46 -7.73 7.60
C LEU A 158 0.35 -9.28 7.68
N TRP A 159 -0.78 -9.75 8.17
CA TRP A 159 -1.07 -11.17 8.37
C TRP A 159 -2.36 -11.59 7.65
N PHE A 160 -2.34 -12.77 7.08
CA PHE A 160 -3.45 -13.34 6.31
C PHE A 160 -3.79 -14.73 6.82
N ALA A 161 -5.09 -15.04 6.92
CA ALA A 161 -5.55 -16.40 7.10
C ALA A 161 -5.42 -17.16 5.78
N THR A 162 -5.01 -18.42 5.84
CA THR A 162 -4.91 -19.29 4.67
C THR A 162 -6.09 -20.29 4.60
N ALA A 163 -6.38 -20.80 3.40
CA ALA A 163 -7.51 -21.68 3.18
C ALA A 163 -7.39 -23.05 3.90
N ASP A 164 -6.19 -23.43 4.31
CA ASP A 164 -5.87 -24.64 5.06
C ASP A 164 -5.86 -24.45 6.58
N ASN A 165 -6.51 -23.38 7.06
CA ASN A 165 -6.53 -22.96 8.48
C ASN A 165 -5.16 -22.56 9.04
N GLY A 166 -4.28 -22.06 8.20
CA GLY A 166 -2.99 -21.51 8.59
C GLY A 166 -3.01 -19.99 8.67
N ILE A 167 -1.83 -19.43 8.86
CA ILE A 167 -1.58 -17.98 8.84
C ILE A 167 -0.31 -17.70 8.04
N ALA A 168 -0.33 -16.62 7.24
CA ALA A 168 0.79 -16.19 6.44
C ALA A 168 1.16 -14.74 6.76
N SER A 169 2.46 -14.45 6.89
CA SER A 169 3.04 -13.10 6.84
C SER A 169 3.58 -12.90 5.43
N LEU A 170 3.00 -11.98 4.68
CA LEU A 170 3.38 -11.68 3.30
C LEU A 170 3.96 -10.28 3.14
N ILE A 171 3.92 -9.49 4.21
CA ILE A 171 4.47 -8.14 4.32
C ILE A 171 5.14 -8.07 5.68
N TYR A 172 6.38 -7.63 5.73
CA TYR A 172 7.16 -7.65 6.96
C TYR A 172 7.19 -6.29 7.65
N ALA A 173 6.79 -6.30 8.93
CA ALA A 173 6.91 -5.17 9.84
C ALA A 173 6.87 -5.67 11.29
N PRO A 174 7.46 -4.95 12.25
CA PRO A 174 7.33 -5.30 13.66
C PRO A 174 5.86 -5.42 14.05
N SER A 175 5.42 -6.63 14.41
CA SER A 175 4.00 -6.90 14.64
C SER A 175 3.78 -8.10 15.56
N GLU A 176 2.56 -8.21 16.05
CA GLU A 176 2.12 -9.33 16.87
C GLU A 176 0.73 -9.77 16.43
N VAL A 177 0.54 -11.06 16.25
CA VAL A 177 -0.77 -11.66 15.93
C VAL A 177 -1.10 -12.77 16.87
N THR A 178 -2.38 -12.89 17.24
CA THR A 178 -2.93 -14.07 17.90
C THR A 178 -3.99 -14.66 17.00
N ALA A 179 -3.82 -15.92 16.62
CA ALA A 179 -4.70 -16.60 15.68
C ALA A 179 -5.03 -18.01 16.15
N GLN A 180 -6.17 -18.53 15.69
CA GLN A 180 -6.47 -19.96 15.73
C GLN A 180 -6.06 -20.59 14.42
N VAL A 181 -5.24 -21.65 14.49
CA VAL A 181 -4.70 -22.34 13.32
C VAL A 181 -4.91 -23.85 13.44
N GLY A 182 -4.90 -24.55 12.32
CA GLY A 182 -5.05 -26.00 12.27
C GLY A 182 -6.36 -26.47 12.92
N ASN A 183 -6.24 -27.35 13.93
CA ASN A 183 -7.38 -27.88 14.68
C ASN A 183 -7.63 -27.07 15.97
N ASP A 184 -8.02 -25.80 15.85
CA ASP A 184 -8.32 -24.89 16.94
C ASP A 184 -7.14 -24.63 17.91
N ILE A 185 -5.91 -24.63 17.37
CA ILE A 185 -4.72 -24.32 18.16
C ILE A 185 -4.56 -22.80 18.21
N THR A 186 -4.55 -22.24 19.41
CA THR A 186 -4.23 -20.82 19.57
C THR A 186 -2.72 -20.62 19.55
N VAL A 187 -2.23 -19.85 18.61
CA VAL A 187 -0.84 -19.43 18.49
C VAL A 187 -0.75 -17.91 18.59
N LYS A 188 0.25 -17.44 19.32
CA LYS A 188 0.66 -16.04 19.34
C LYS A 188 2.03 -15.95 18.67
N ILE A 189 2.15 -15.12 17.65
CA ILE A 189 3.38 -14.92 16.88
C ILE A 189 3.78 -13.46 17.02
N ALA A 190 5.00 -13.22 17.47
CA ALA A 190 5.61 -11.90 17.50
C ALA A 190 6.71 -11.86 16.42
N GLU A 191 6.56 -10.95 15.48
CA GLU A 191 7.53 -10.63 14.45
C GLU A 191 8.41 -9.48 14.90
N LYS A 192 9.73 -9.68 14.91
CA LYS A 192 10.74 -8.69 15.26
C LYS A 192 11.67 -8.51 14.09
N THR A 193 11.72 -7.29 13.60
CA THR A 193 12.53 -6.92 12.44
C THR A 193 12.76 -5.42 12.40
N ASP A 194 13.84 -5.00 11.77
CA ASP A 194 14.10 -3.62 11.34
C ASP A 194 13.94 -3.48 9.81
N TYR A 195 13.20 -4.42 9.19
CA TYR A 195 12.86 -4.37 7.78
C TYR A 195 12.10 -3.06 7.44
N PRO A 196 12.40 -2.36 6.33
CA PRO A 196 13.25 -2.77 5.21
C PRO A 196 14.74 -2.37 5.36
N PHE A 197 15.20 -1.89 6.51
CA PHE A 197 16.59 -1.46 6.71
C PHE A 197 17.55 -2.63 7.00
N GLU A 198 17.02 -3.73 7.54
CA GLU A 198 17.72 -5.00 7.71
C GLU A 198 16.89 -6.14 7.11
N GLU A 199 17.58 -7.15 6.53
CA GLU A 199 16.89 -8.31 5.90
C GLU A 199 16.54 -9.41 6.90
N LYS A 200 16.85 -9.21 8.20
CA LYS A 200 16.60 -10.21 9.24
C LYS A 200 15.18 -10.07 9.79
N ILE A 201 14.45 -11.19 9.83
CA ILE A 201 13.12 -11.29 10.40
C ILE A 201 13.08 -12.45 11.39
N ASP A 202 12.79 -12.16 12.66
CA ASP A 202 12.70 -13.15 13.72
C ASP A 202 11.24 -13.38 14.10
N PHE A 203 10.73 -14.60 13.93
CA PHE A 203 9.41 -15.00 14.37
C PHE A 203 9.48 -15.77 15.70
N ASN A 204 8.82 -15.25 16.73
CA ASN A 204 8.73 -15.88 18.03
C ASN A 204 7.31 -16.43 18.23
N LEU A 205 7.18 -17.76 18.24
CA LEU A 205 5.92 -18.44 18.43
C LEU A 205 5.73 -18.80 19.90
N SER A 206 4.55 -18.53 20.43
CA SER A 206 4.15 -18.93 21.78
C SER A 206 2.73 -19.48 21.81
N PHE A 207 2.46 -20.37 22.74
CA PHE A 207 1.19 -21.05 22.87
C PHE A 207 0.60 -20.69 24.23
N PRO A 208 -0.54 -19.97 24.28
CA PRO A 208 -1.17 -19.55 25.54
C PRO A 208 -1.59 -20.72 26.42
N SER A 209 -1.91 -21.87 25.82
CA SER A 209 -2.32 -23.08 26.50
C SER A 209 -1.28 -24.19 26.36
N LYS A 210 -1.09 -24.96 27.45
CA LYS A 210 -0.26 -26.19 27.41
C LYS A 210 -0.80 -27.25 26.46
N LYS A 211 -2.12 -27.25 26.21
CA LYS A 211 -2.79 -28.15 25.26
C LYS A 211 -2.36 -27.79 23.85
N ASP A 212 -2.32 -26.52 23.51
CA ASP A 212 -1.95 -26.05 22.18
C ASP A 212 -0.50 -26.37 21.87
N LYS A 213 0.41 -26.22 22.83
CA LYS A 213 1.84 -26.56 22.69
C LYS A 213 2.08 -28.05 22.33
N LYS A 214 1.20 -28.95 22.73
CA LYS A 214 1.36 -30.40 22.44
C LYS A 214 0.80 -30.81 21.08
N ALA A 215 -0.01 -29.97 20.48
CA ALA A 215 -0.67 -30.23 19.21
C ALA A 215 0.07 -29.61 18.01
N PHE A 216 1.06 -28.75 18.27
CA PHE A 216 1.94 -28.13 17.30
C PHE A 216 3.32 -28.81 17.28
#